data_3ed6a1f05d75251dee8e0cc8d4a9ff30
#
_entry.id   3ed6a1f05d75251dee8e0cc8d4a9ff30
#
_cell.length_a   1.000
_cell.length_b   1.000
_cell.length_c   1.000
_cell.angle_alpha   90.00
_cell.angle_beta   90.00
_cell.angle_gamma   90.00
#
_symmetry.space_group_name_H-M   'P 1'
#
loop_
_entity.id
_entity.type
_entity.pdbx_description
1 polymer ?
#
loop_
_entity_poly.entity_id
_entity_poly.type
_entity_poly.pdbx_seq_one_letter_code
_entity_poly.pdbx_strand_id
1 'polypeptide(L)'
;MSQNRSNLAQRTADTLRKEITNTETYAPGSKLPNENELSLELGVSRTTLREAIRILVAEGLLQVKRGKGTYVTHRKDRLSDALPSFDEQKVALKDLYEARLIIEPAAAALACERATDQEIEEIVRLVKATQEQFTHDFNNEEIIQREIAFHDALIRASHNQFFDHFLPVVNETIQKTFELEYKWDAVAEGAYNDNFMIIDFLRKRDAEALKSVMTIHLHRALWTEQLI
;
A
#
# COMPACT_ATOMS: atom_id res chain seq x y z
N MET A 1 15.29 -28.94 -30.10
CA MET A 1 13.82 -28.74 -29.91
C MET A 1 13.46 -28.02 -28.62
N SER A 2 14.25 -28.07 -27.55
CA SER A 2 14.00 -27.39 -26.25
C SER A 2 14.06 -25.85 -26.31
N GLN A 3 15.07 -25.28 -26.96
CA GLN A 3 15.26 -23.80 -27.03
C GLN A 3 14.14 -23.06 -27.78
N ASN A 4 13.53 -23.70 -28.80
CA ASN A 4 12.46 -23.07 -29.56
C ASN A 4 11.12 -23.00 -28.78
N ARG A 5 10.89 -23.97 -27.88
CA ARG A 5 9.71 -23.99 -27.00
C ARG A 5 9.82 -22.94 -25.87
N SER A 6 11.01 -22.77 -25.29
CA SER A 6 11.28 -21.74 -24.29
C SER A 6 11.07 -20.33 -24.85
N ASN A 7 11.51 -20.09 -26.11
CA ASN A 7 11.30 -18.81 -26.77
C ASN A 7 9.82 -18.52 -27.07
N LEU A 8 9.04 -19.54 -27.42
CA LEU A 8 7.60 -19.37 -27.68
C LEU A 8 6.80 -19.10 -26.40
N ALA A 9 7.13 -19.79 -25.29
CA ALA A 9 6.52 -19.54 -24.00
C ALA A 9 6.82 -18.12 -23.49
N GLN A 10 8.07 -17.65 -23.66
CA GLN A 10 8.46 -16.30 -23.30
C GLN A 10 7.69 -15.25 -24.11
N ARG A 11 7.59 -15.43 -25.45
CA ARG A 11 6.82 -14.52 -26.30
C ARG A 11 5.34 -14.50 -25.94
N THR A 12 4.77 -15.66 -25.62
CA THR A 12 3.38 -15.75 -25.15
C THR A 12 3.19 -15.03 -23.83
N ALA A 13 4.14 -15.15 -22.90
CA ALA A 13 4.15 -14.40 -21.65
C ALA A 13 4.24 -12.89 -21.90
N ASP A 14 5.10 -12.45 -22.84
CA ASP A 14 5.26 -11.03 -23.18
C ASP A 14 3.99 -10.43 -23.79
N THR A 15 3.27 -11.20 -24.61
CA THR A 15 1.98 -10.79 -25.18
C THR A 15 0.94 -10.67 -24.08
N LEU A 16 0.77 -11.69 -23.26
CA LEU A 16 -0.21 -11.70 -22.18
C LEU A 16 0.12 -10.66 -21.10
N ARG A 17 1.41 -10.37 -20.87
CA ARG A 17 1.84 -9.29 -19.96
C ARG A 17 1.35 -7.92 -20.42
N LYS A 18 1.42 -7.63 -21.74
CA LYS A 18 0.90 -6.37 -22.29
C LYS A 18 -0.60 -6.24 -22.09
N GLU A 19 -1.34 -7.31 -22.27
CA GLU A 19 -2.80 -7.33 -22.06
C GLU A 19 -3.17 -7.17 -20.58
N ILE A 20 -2.44 -7.79 -19.67
CA ILE A 20 -2.63 -7.69 -18.21
C ILE A 20 -2.25 -6.28 -17.68
N THR A 21 -1.23 -5.66 -18.27
CA THR A 21 -0.82 -4.30 -17.87
C THR A 21 -1.73 -3.22 -18.46
N ASN A 22 -2.50 -3.56 -19.48
CA ASN A 22 -3.58 -2.72 -20.00
C ASN A 22 -4.87 -3.00 -19.19
N THR A 23 -5.16 -2.11 -18.24
CA THR A 23 -6.32 -2.25 -17.32
C THR A 23 -7.68 -2.24 -18.02
N GLU A 24 -7.75 -1.84 -19.28
CA GLU A 24 -8.98 -1.92 -20.09
C GLU A 24 -9.29 -3.37 -20.50
N THR A 25 -8.26 -4.22 -20.70
CA THR A 25 -8.43 -5.62 -21.09
C THR A 25 -8.67 -6.53 -19.89
N TYR A 26 -7.81 -6.43 -18.89
CA TYR A 26 -7.91 -7.22 -17.66
C TYR A 26 -7.70 -6.36 -16.43
N ALA A 27 -8.78 -6.08 -15.70
CA ALA A 27 -8.70 -5.36 -14.43
C ALA A 27 -7.95 -6.19 -13.34
N PRO A 28 -7.23 -5.57 -12.44
CA PRO A 28 -6.67 -6.25 -11.27
C PRO A 28 -7.76 -7.03 -10.51
N GLY A 29 -7.45 -8.27 -10.11
CA GLY A 29 -8.42 -9.19 -9.49
C GLY A 29 -9.36 -9.92 -10.47
N SER A 30 -9.37 -9.56 -11.75
CA SER A 30 -10.20 -10.26 -12.75
C SER A 30 -9.69 -11.66 -13.03
N LYS A 31 -10.59 -12.55 -13.40
CA LYS A 31 -10.29 -13.92 -13.81
C LYS A 31 -9.95 -13.95 -15.30
N LEU A 32 -8.84 -14.58 -15.67
CA LEU A 32 -8.54 -14.86 -17.07
C LEU A 32 -9.50 -15.90 -17.67
N PRO A 33 -9.72 -15.90 -18.99
CA PRO A 33 -10.39 -16.99 -19.70
C PRO A 33 -9.76 -18.34 -19.33
N ASN A 34 -10.51 -19.42 -19.50
CA ASN A 34 -9.95 -20.73 -19.20
C ASN A 34 -8.81 -21.09 -20.18
N GLU A 35 -7.95 -22.05 -19.79
CA GLU A 35 -6.75 -22.41 -20.59
C GLU A 35 -7.07 -22.83 -22.02
N ASN A 36 -8.26 -23.41 -22.27
CA ASN A 36 -8.66 -23.83 -23.62
C ASN A 36 -9.00 -22.61 -24.47
N GLU A 37 -9.79 -21.70 -23.95
CA GLU A 37 -10.18 -20.45 -24.63
C GLU A 37 -8.95 -19.58 -24.90
N LEU A 38 -8.15 -19.32 -23.86
CA LEU A 38 -6.99 -18.45 -23.96
C LEU A 38 -5.89 -19.03 -24.88
N SER A 39 -5.73 -20.36 -24.93
CA SER A 39 -4.78 -21.00 -25.84
C SER A 39 -5.18 -20.87 -27.31
N LEU A 40 -6.50 -20.92 -27.58
CA LEU A 40 -7.06 -20.71 -28.93
C LEU A 40 -6.92 -19.24 -29.35
N GLU A 41 -7.23 -18.33 -28.47
CA GLU A 41 -7.14 -16.88 -28.69
C GLU A 41 -5.71 -16.44 -29.02
N LEU A 42 -4.73 -16.95 -28.26
CA LEU A 42 -3.30 -16.64 -28.46
C LEU A 42 -2.64 -17.51 -29.55
N GLY A 43 -3.36 -18.47 -30.14
CA GLY A 43 -2.83 -19.35 -31.19
C GLY A 43 -1.68 -20.26 -30.74
N VAL A 44 -1.65 -20.68 -29.48
CA VAL A 44 -0.57 -21.49 -28.90
C VAL A 44 -1.08 -22.80 -28.30
N SER A 45 -0.18 -23.76 -28.10
CA SER A 45 -0.54 -24.99 -27.40
C SER A 45 -0.83 -24.71 -25.92
N ARG A 46 -1.69 -25.52 -25.30
CA ARG A 46 -1.97 -25.46 -23.85
C ARG A 46 -0.72 -25.59 -23.01
N THR A 47 0.24 -26.41 -23.44
CA THR A 47 1.54 -26.56 -22.76
C THR A 47 2.34 -25.27 -22.80
N THR A 48 2.38 -24.60 -23.95
CA THR A 48 3.05 -23.30 -24.11
C THR A 48 2.38 -22.23 -23.24
N LEU A 49 1.05 -22.20 -23.25
CA LEU A 49 0.29 -21.26 -22.39
C LEU A 49 0.57 -21.48 -20.90
N ARG A 50 0.60 -22.75 -20.45
CA ARG A 50 0.91 -23.05 -19.04
C ARG A 50 2.31 -22.58 -18.63
N GLU A 51 3.31 -22.75 -19.50
CA GLU A 51 4.64 -22.22 -19.24
C GLU A 51 4.66 -20.70 -19.20
N ALA A 52 3.92 -20.04 -20.12
CA ALA A 52 3.77 -18.59 -20.09
C ALA A 52 3.07 -18.10 -18.81
N ILE A 53 1.99 -18.77 -18.37
CA ILE A 53 1.34 -18.48 -17.09
C ILE A 53 2.30 -18.66 -15.92
N ARG A 54 3.12 -19.72 -15.91
CA ARG A 54 4.13 -19.92 -14.84
C ARG A 54 5.14 -18.78 -14.77
N ILE A 55 5.60 -18.27 -15.93
CA ILE A 55 6.47 -17.09 -15.99
C ILE A 55 5.78 -15.89 -15.35
N LEU A 56 4.53 -15.62 -15.74
CA LEU A 56 3.78 -14.48 -15.22
C LEU A 56 3.38 -14.63 -13.73
N VAL A 57 3.21 -15.85 -13.26
CA VAL A 57 3.05 -16.15 -11.83
C VAL A 57 4.35 -15.88 -11.08
N ALA A 58 5.49 -16.31 -11.61
CA ALA A 58 6.80 -16.02 -11.03
C ALA A 58 7.12 -14.51 -11.02
N GLU A 59 6.58 -13.75 -11.97
CA GLU A 59 6.64 -12.29 -12.02
C GLU A 59 5.59 -11.61 -11.12
N GLY A 60 4.73 -12.39 -10.43
CA GLY A 60 3.66 -11.87 -9.60
C GLY A 60 2.56 -11.12 -10.36
N LEU A 61 2.40 -11.35 -11.67
CA LEU A 61 1.34 -10.76 -12.49
C LEU A 61 0.07 -11.58 -12.48
N LEU A 62 0.17 -12.87 -12.22
CA LEU A 62 -0.93 -13.82 -12.17
C LEU A 62 -0.89 -14.66 -10.90
N GLN A 63 -2.05 -15.07 -10.42
CA GLN A 63 -2.23 -16.04 -9.35
C GLN A 63 -3.11 -17.20 -9.82
N VAL A 64 -2.63 -18.44 -9.65
CA VAL A 64 -3.44 -19.64 -9.94
C VAL A 64 -4.12 -20.10 -8.66
N LYS A 65 -5.47 -20.06 -8.64
CA LYS A 65 -6.30 -20.61 -7.56
C LYS A 65 -6.80 -22.00 -7.96
N ARG A 66 -6.29 -23.05 -7.27
CA ARG A 66 -6.60 -24.46 -7.60
C ARG A 66 -8.12 -24.69 -7.68
N GLY A 67 -8.60 -25.22 -8.80
CA GLY A 67 -10.01 -25.46 -9.07
C GLY A 67 -10.85 -24.23 -9.37
N LYS A 68 -10.31 -23.01 -9.25
CA LYS A 68 -11.03 -21.76 -9.48
C LYS A 68 -10.57 -21.02 -10.74
N GLY A 69 -9.32 -21.19 -11.17
CA GLY A 69 -8.76 -20.58 -12.38
C GLY A 69 -7.54 -19.68 -12.11
N THR A 70 -7.15 -18.91 -13.13
CA THR A 70 -6.04 -17.95 -13.08
C THR A 70 -6.60 -16.53 -12.98
N TYR A 71 -6.04 -15.72 -12.12
CA TYR A 71 -6.47 -14.35 -11.81
C TYR A 71 -5.34 -13.37 -12.02
N VAL A 72 -5.67 -12.17 -12.49
CA VAL A 72 -4.73 -11.04 -12.52
C VAL A 72 -4.51 -10.55 -11.11
N THR A 73 -3.24 -10.44 -10.67
CA THR A 73 -2.92 -9.93 -9.34
C THR A 73 -3.08 -8.42 -9.28
N HIS A 74 -3.41 -7.91 -8.12
CA HIS A 74 -3.27 -6.50 -7.86
C HIS A 74 -1.77 -6.15 -7.85
N ARG A 75 -1.39 -5.01 -8.42
CA ARG A 75 0.02 -4.56 -8.43
C ARG A 75 0.60 -4.45 -7.00
N LYS A 76 -0.28 -4.40 -6.00
CA LYS A 76 0.04 -4.41 -4.57
C LYS A 76 0.52 -5.77 -4.05
N ASP A 77 0.13 -6.88 -4.70
CA ASP A 77 0.37 -8.23 -4.17
C ASP A 77 1.81 -8.75 -4.37
N ARG A 78 2.64 -8.02 -5.14
CA ARG A 78 3.97 -8.49 -5.56
C ARG A 78 5.02 -8.55 -4.45
N LEU A 79 4.85 -7.77 -3.39
CA LEU A 79 5.78 -7.78 -2.25
C LEU A 79 5.19 -8.49 -1.04
N SER A 80 3.86 -8.52 -0.91
CA SER A 80 3.21 -9.32 0.12
C SER A 80 3.49 -10.82 -0.03
N ASP A 81 3.70 -11.30 -1.29
CA ASP A 81 4.09 -12.70 -1.56
C ASP A 81 5.60 -12.95 -1.36
N ALA A 82 6.44 -11.90 -1.37
CA ALA A 82 7.89 -11.99 -1.13
C ALA A 82 8.26 -11.75 0.34
N LEU A 83 7.42 -11.04 1.07
CA LEU A 83 7.47 -11.00 2.52
C LEU A 83 6.76 -12.26 3.04
N PRO A 84 7.28 -12.93 4.10
CA PRO A 84 6.55 -14.00 4.76
C PRO A 84 5.13 -13.48 5.04
N SER A 85 4.11 -14.28 4.74
CA SER A 85 2.75 -13.96 5.15
C SER A 85 2.83 -13.76 6.65
N PHE A 86 2.77 -12.49 7.08
CA PHE A 86 2.65 -12.19 8.49
C PHE A 86 1.36 -12.86 8.91
N ASP A 87 1.48 -13.79 9.87
CA ASP A 87 0.32 -14.30 10.57
C ASP A 87 -0.21 -13.09 11.34
N GLU A 88 -1.17 -12.39 10.73
CA GLU A 88 -1.70 -11.08 11.17
C GLU A 88 -2.13 -11.11 12.64
N GLN A 89 -2.41 -12.29 13.18
CA GLN A 89 -2.76 -12.49 14.59
C GLN A 89 -1.55 -12.51 15.54
N LYS A 90 -0.32 -12.64 15.04
CA LYS A 90 0.88 -12.84 15.87
C LYS A 90 1.83 -11.65 15.96
N VAL A 91 1.70 -10.68 15.07
CA VAL A 91 2.56 -9.49 15.14
C VAL A 91 2.01 -8.55 16.21
N ALA A 92 2.81 -8.26 17.22
CA ALA A 92 2.44 -7.31 18.26
C ALA A 92 2.27 -5.90 17.65
N LEU A 93 1.27 -5.13 18.11
CA LEU A 93 1.04 -3.77 17.64
C LEU A 93 2.31 -2.90 17.76
N LYS A 94 3.12 -3.13 18.80
CA LYS A 94 4.42 -2.51 18.96
C LYS A 94 5.35 -2.73 17.76
N ASP A 95 5.46 -3.98 17.26
CA ASP A 95 6.34 -4.32 16.13
C ASP A 95 5.88 -3.61 14.84
N LEU A 96 4.54 -3.47 14.65
CA LEU A 96 3.97 -2.71 13.55
C LEU A 96 4.33 -1.22 13.64
N TYR A 97 4.27 -0.62 14.83
CA TYR A 97 4.70 0.77 15.05
C TYR A 97 6.20 0.96 14.86
N GLU A 98 7.04 -0.01 15.25
CA GLU A 98 8.48 0.05 14.97
C GLU A 98 8.75 0.10 13.46
N ALA A 99 8.01 -0.66 12.64
CA ALA A 99 8.11 -0.59 11.19
C ALA A 99 7.65 0.78 10.64
N ARG A 100 6.54 1.32 11.15
CA ARG A 100 6.05 2.66 10.79
C ARG A 100 7.06 3.75 11.09
N LEU A 101 7.69 3.71 12.28
CA LEU A 101 8.73 4.68 12.70
C LEU A 101 9.96 4.69 11.79
N ILE A 102 10.26 3.58 11.11
CA ILE A 102 11.35 3.51 10.15
C ILE A 102 10.93 4.09 8.80
N ILE A 103 9.71 3.76 8.35
CA ILE A 103 9.27 3.99 6.97
C ILE A 103 8.63 5.36 6.80
N GLU A 104 7.67 5.73 7.65
CA GLU A 104 6.86 6.93 7.41
C GLU A 104 7.65 8.24 7.57
N PRO A 105 8.56 8.43 8.56
CA PRO A 105 9.39 9.63 8.60
C PRO A 105 10.29 9.77 7.37
N ALA A 106 10.81 8.64 6.86
CA ALA A 106 11.62 8.64 5.63
C ALA A 106 10.76 8.97 4.40
N ALA A 107 9.55 8.41 4.31
CA ALA A 107 8.60 8.73 3.25
C ALA A 107 8.18 10.21 3.28
N ALA A 108 7.92 10.76 4.47
CA ALA A 108 7.58 12.16 4.67
C ALA A 108 8.69 13.12 4.18
N ALA A 109 9.94 12.83 4.51
CA ALA A 109 11.08 13.61 4.02
C ALA A 109 11.15 13.60 2.48
N LEU A 110 11.01 12.41 1.87
CA LEU A 110 10.98 12.29 0.41
C LEU A 110 9.77 12.97 -0.23
N ALA A 111 8.61 12.94 0.43
CA ALA A 111 7.42 13.66 -0.04
C ALA A 111 7.67 15.18 -0.07
N CYS A 112 8.32 15.75 0.94
CA CYS A 112 8.74 17.15 0.93
C CYS A 112 9.56 17.53 -0.31
N GLU A 113 10.45 16.64 -0.73
CA GLU A 113 11.35 16.87 -1.85
C GLU A 113 10.69 16.65 -3.22
N ARG A 114 9.79 15.67 -3.33
CA ARG A 114 9.33 15.09 -4.60
C ARG A 114 7.88 15.38 -4.94
N ALA A 115 7.04 15.61 -3.94
CA ALA A 115 5.63 15.86 -4.16
C ALA A 115 5.40 17.09 -5.03
N THR A 116 4.44 16.99 -5.93
CA THR A 116 3.91 18.15 -6.66
C THR A 116 3.15 19.06 -5.70
N ASP A 117 2.98 20.34 -6.08
CA ASP A 117 2.18 21.27 -5.26
C ASP A 117 0.74 20.80 -5.10
N GLN A 118 0.18 20.11 -6.10
CA GLN A 118 -1.17 19.53 -6.02
C GLN A 118 -1.24 18.40 -4.99
N GLU A 119 -0.25 17.52 -4.92
CA GLU A 119 -0.18 16.44 -3.92
C GLU A 119 0.00 17.01 -2.52
N ILE A 120 0.81 18.07 -2.35
CA ILE A 120 0.95 18.76 -1.06
C ILE A 120 -0.40 19.32 -0.60
N GLU A 121 -1.13 20.03 -1.46
CA GLU A 121 -2.44 20.58 -1.08
C GLU A 121 -3.47 19.48 -0.79
N GLU A 122 -3.41 18.34 -1.48
CA GLU A 122 -4.24 17.18 -1.15
C GLU A 122 -3.90 16.60 0.23
N ILE A 123 -2.62 16.42 0.54
CA ILE A 123 -2.19 15.97 1.88
C ILE A 123 -2.65 16.97 2.95
N VAL A 124 -2.47 18.26 2.72
CA VAL A 124 -2.93 19.33 3.63
C VAL A 124 -4.44 19.26 3.85
N ARG A 125 -5.22 18.99 2.80
CA ARG A 125 -6.67 18.81 2.90
C ARG A 125 -7.02 17.60 3.79
N LEU A 126 -6.33 16.49 3.61
CA LEU A 126 -6.51 15.27 4.40
C LEU A 126 -6.15 15.51 5.87
N VAL A 127 -5.00 16.13 6.16
CA VAL A 127 -4.58 16.48 7.54
C VAL A 127 -5.62 17.39 8.22
N LYS A 128 -6.18 18.36 7.50
CA LYS A 128 -7.26 19.21 8.06
C LYS A 128 -8.52 18.41 8.33
N ALA A 129 -8.85 17.44 7.48
CA ALA A 129 -10.00 16.57 7.69
C ALA A 129 -9.82 15.69 8.93
N THR A 130 -8.59 15.24 9.25
CA THR A 130 -8.31 14.54 10.52
C THR A 130 -8.42 15.48 11.73
N GLN A 131 -8.10 16.77 11.58
CA GLN A 131 -8.29 17.75 12.67
C GLN A 131 -9.77 17.99 13.01
N GLU A 132 -10.65 17.97 12.02
CA GLU A 132 -12.11 18.16 12.23
C GLU A 132 -12.73 17.08 13.11
N GLN A 133 -12.15 15.86 13.14
CA GLN A 133 -12.63 14.76 14.00
C GLN A 133 -12.60 15.11 15.49
N PHE A 134 -11.73 16.03 15.92
CA PHE A 134 -11.65 16.45 17.32
C PHE A 134 -12.72 17.48 17.71
N THR A 135 -13.42 18.04 16.75
CA THR A 135 -14.46 19.06 16.95
C THR A 135 -15.88 18.57 16.62
N HIS A 136 -16.01 17.41 16.00
CA HIS A 136 -17.26 16.82 15.56
C HIS A 136 -17.38 15.37 16.07
N ASP A 137 -18.60 14.91 16.25
CA ASP A 137 -18.90 13.54 16.71
C ASP A 137 -18.88 12.58 15.50
N PHE A 138 -17.68 12.20 15.05
CA PHE A 138 -17.49 11.17 14.03
C PHE A 138 -17.47 9.78 14.68
N ASN A 139 -17.96 8.76 13.94
CA ASN A 139 -17.79 7.38 14.38
C ASN A 139 -16.35 6.90 14.13
N ASN A 140 -15.94 5.85 14.84
CA ASN A 140 -14.57 5.30 14.74
C ASN A 140 -14.19 4.93 13.31
N GLU A 141 -15.10 4.40 12.51
CA GLU A 141 -14.82 4.01 11.12
C GLU A 141 -14.42 5.22 10.26
N GLU A 142 -15.14 6.34 10.40
CA GLU A 142 -14.81 7.58 9.65
C GLU A 142 -13.46 8.14 10.06
N ILE A 143 -13.13 8.09 11.36
CA ILE A 143 -11.82 8.52 11.88
C ILE A 143 -10.72 7.65 11.30
N ILE A 144 -10.86 6.32 11.35
CA ILE A 144 -9.90 5.35 10.79
C ILE A 144 -9.65 5.63 9.31
N GLN A 145 -10.70 5.83 8.51
CA GLN A 145 -10.56 6.08 7.08
C GLN A 145 -9.83 7.39 6.77
N ARG A 146 -10.02 8.44 7.59
CA ARG A 146 -9.32 9.72 7.45
C ARG A 146 -7.83 9.60 7.76
N GLU A 147 -7.49 8.92 8.85
CA GLU A 147 -6.10 8.63 9.22
C GLU A 147 -5.40 7.80 8.14
N ILE A 148 -6.03 6.72 7.68
CA ILE A 148 -5.50 5.90 6.58
C ILE A 148 -5.26 6.75 5.33
N ALA A 149 -6.23 7.57 4.93
CA ALA A 149 -6.12 8.39 3.73
C ALA A 149 -4.95 9.40 3.81
N PHE A 150 -4.74 10.00 4.98
CA PHE A 150 -3.62 10.93 5.21
C PHE A 150 -2.26 10.21 5.08
N HIS A 151 -2.06 9.12 5.82
CA HIS A 151 -0.80 8.37 5.79
C HIS A 151 -0.51 7.78 4.41
N ASP A 152 -1.53 7.23 3.73
CA ASP A 152 -1.42 6.73 2.37
C ASP A 152 -0.97 7.82 1.38
N ALA A 153 -1.59 9.00 1.45
CA ALA A 153 -1.25 10.12 0.56
C ALA A 153 0.20 10.58 0.77
N LEU A 154 0.63 10.67 2.03
CA LEU A 154 1.99 11.06 2.38
C LEU A 154 3.04 10.06 1.85
N ILE A 155 2.80 8.76 2.05
CA ILE A 155 3.70 7.70 1.56
C ILE A 155 3.78 7.72 0.03
N ARG A 156 2.64 7.83 -0.67
CA ARG A 156 2.60 7.87 -2.14
C ARG A 156 3.30 9.10 -2.70
N ALA A 157 3.16 10.25 -2.05
CA ALA A 157 3.82 11.49 -2.45
C ALA A 157 5.35 11.45 -2.31
N SER A 158 5.91 10.45 -1.63
CA SER A 158 7.34 10.16 -1.65
C SER A 158 7.87 9.74 -3.03
N HIS A 159 6.98 9.36 -3.95
CA HIS A 159 7.31 8.80 -5.27
C HIS A 159 8.30 7.62 -5.21
N ASN A 160 8.34 6.91 -4.07
CA ASN A 160 9.11 5.70 -3.89
C ASN A 160 8.17 4.49 -3.95
N GLN A 161 8.09 3.86 -5.12
CA GLN A 161 7.20 2.70 -5.34
C GLN A 161 7.44 1.55 -4.36
N PHE A 162 8.62 1.44 -3.76
CA PHE A 162 8.90 0.44 -2.75
C PHE A 162 8.12 0.71 -1.46
N PHE A 163 7.93 1.96 -1.08
CA PHE A 163 7.17 2.32 0.12
C PHE A 163 5.66 2.01 -0.01
N ASP A 164 5.12 1.98 -1.22
CA ASP A 164 3.72 1.58 -1.44
C ASP A 164 3.42 0.16 -0.91
N HIS A 165 4.43 -0.70 -0.85
CA HIS A 165 4.27 -2.06 -0.33
C HIS A 165 4.07 -2.12 1.19
N PHE A 166 4.37 -1.04 1.91
CA PHE A 166 4.15 -0.96 3.35
C PHE A 166 2.77 -0.39 3.73
N LEU A 167 2.01 0.12 2.76
CA LEU A 167 0.66 0.64 3.01
C LEU A 167 -0.26 -0.36 3.75
N PRO A 168 -0.26 -1.67 3.44
CA PRO A 168 -1.05 -2.63 4.22
C PRO A 168 -0.66 -2.68 5.70
N VAL A 169 0.64 -2.58 6.02
CA VAL A 169 1.13 -2.57 7.41
C VAL A 169 0.68 -1.30 8.14
N VAL A 170 0.76 -0.15 7.47
CA VAL A 170 0.31 1.14 8.02
C VAL A 170 -1.18 1.09 8.31
N ASN A 171 -1.98 0.64 7.34
CA ASN A 171 -3.43 0.58 7.45
C ASN A 171 -3.89 -0.39 8.54
N GLU A 172 -3.26 -1.58 8.61
CA GLU A 172 -3.52 -2.56 9.69
C GLU A 172 -3.17 -1.98 11.06
N THR A 173 -2.04 -1.28 11.18
CA THR A 173 -1.64 -0.65 12.44
C THR A 173 -2.66 0.38 12.89
N ILE A 174 -3.12 1.25 11.98
CA ILE A 174 -4.14 2.26 12.27
C ILE A 174 -5.42 1.57 12.74
N GLN A 175 -5.92 0.55 12.03
CA GLN A 175 -7.11 -0.19 12.42
C GLN A 175 -6.98 -0.81 13.81
N LYS A 176 -5.89 -1.53 14.08
CA LYS A 176 -5.64 -2.16 15.39
C LYS A 176 -5.53 -1.13 16.52
N THR A 177 -4.95 0.05 16.23
CA THR A 177 -4.89 1.14 17.21
C THR A 177 -6.26 1.59 17.65
N PHE A 178 -7.20 1.72 16.72
CA PHE A 178 -8.56 2.14 17.01
C PHE A 178 -9.46 1.04 17.60
N GLU A 179 -9.06 -0.22 17.52
CA GLU A 179 -9.74 -1.33 18.20
C GLU A 179 -9.46 -1.38 19.71
N LEU A 180 -8.40 -0.70 20.15
CA LEU A 180 -8.09 -0.60 21.57
C LEU A 180 -9.01 0.46 22.21
N GLU A 181 -9.62 0.15 23.37
CA GLU A 181 -10.50 1.09 24.11
C GLU A 181 -9.69 2.21 24.76
N TYR A 182 -9.62 3.41 24.11
CA TYR A 182 -8.78 4.52 24.58
C TYR A 182 -9.51 5.73 25.11
N LYS A 183 -8.76 6.45 25.98
CA LYS A 183 -9.07 7.84 26.37
C LYS A 183 -8.59 8.77 25.24
N TRP A 184 -9.42 8.94 24.22
CA TRP A 184 -9.15 9.76 23.04
C TRP A 184 -8.79 11.22 23.33
N ASP A 185 -9.31 11.79 24.44
CA ASP A 185 -9.12 13.21 24.77
C ASP A 185 -7.64 13.62 24.91
N ALA A 186 -6.79 12.76 25.46
CA ALA A 186 -5.37 13.06 25.64
C ALA A 186 -4.55 12.91 24.33
N VAL A 187 -4.97 12.00 23.44
CA VAL A 187 -4.34 11.81 22.13
C VAL A 187 -4.68 12.96 21.21
N ALA A 188 -5.93 13.39 21.24
CA ALA A 188 -6.52 14.38 20.38
C ALA A 188 -5.76 15.71 20.40
N GLU A 189 -5.47 16.26 21.57
CA GLU A 189 -4.77 17.55 21.70
C GLU A 189 -3.36 17.50 21.12
N GLY A 190 -2.64 16.39 21.36
CA GLY A 190 -1.29 16.20 20.83
C GLY A 190 -1.27 16.03 19.31
N ALA A 191 -2.14 15.20 18.76
CA ALA A 191 -2.25 14.99 17.33
C ALA A 191 -2.69 16.27 16.60
N TYR A 192 -3.58 17.07 17.20
CA TYR A 192 -3.98 18.36 16.65
C TYR A 192 -2.79 19.30 16.45
N ASN A 193 -1.89 19.38 17.44
CA ASN A 193 -0.68 20.20 17.36
C ASN A 193 0.32 19.66 16.32
N ASP A 194 0.49 18.34 16.24
CA ASP A 194 1.37 17.70 15.25
C ASP A 194 0.89 18.01 13.83
N ASN A 195 -0.41 18.01 13.60
CA ASN A 195 -1.01 18.29 12.29
C ASN A 195 -0.72 19.71 11.78
N PHE A 196 -0.66 20.72 12.67
CA PHE A 196 -0.24 22.07 12.26
C PHE A 196 1.21 22.09 11.80
N MET A 197 2.10 21.41 12.50
CA MET A 197 3.51 21.33 12.14
C MET A 197 3.71 20.55 10.83
N ILE A 198 2.96 19.45 10.62
CA ILE A 198 2.99 18.68 9.38
C ILE A 198 2.63 19.56 8.20
N ILE A 199 1.52 20.31 8.29
CA ILE A 199 1.09 21.24 7.23
C ILE A 199 2.14 22.31 6.95
N ASP A 200 2.69 22.92 8.00
CA ASP A 200 3.66 24.00 7.87
C ASP A 200 4.96 23.52 7.20
N PHE A 201 5.51 22.39 7.63
CA PHE A 201 6.75 21.86 7.07
C PHE A 201 6.57 21.28 5.67
N LEU A 202 5.43 20.67 5.35
CA LEU A 202 5.10 20.27 3.98
C LEU A 202 5.11 21.47 3.03
N ARG A 203 4.43 22.55 3.39
CA ARG A 203 4.36 23.76 2.55
C ARG A 203 5.69 24.48 2.41
N LYS A 204 6.51 24.43 3.45
CA LYS A 204 7.88 24.97 3.43
C LYS A 204 8.88 24.06 2.74
N ARG A 205 8.49 22.83 2.43
CA ARG A 205 9.37 21.77 1.91
C ARG A 205 10.58 21.52 2.81
N ASP A 206 10.36 21.60 4.14
CA ASP A 206 11.38 21.34 5.14
C ASP A 206 11.37 19.83 5.49
N ALA A 207 12.17 19.06 4.74
CA ALA A 207 12.20 17.61 4.83
C ALA A 207 12.65 17.10 6.22
N GLU A 208 13.66 17.72 6.83
CA GLU A 208 14.18 17.30 8.13
C GLU A 208 13.20 17.63 9.27
N ALA A 209 12.55 18.79 9.21
CA ALA A 209 11.53 19.15 10.16
C ALA A 209 10.29 18.24 10.03
N LEU A 210 9.84 17.96 8.81
CA LEU A 210 8.71 17.04 8.59
C LEU A 210 9.02 15.62 9.07
N LYS A 211 10.21 15.11 8.78
CA LYS A 211 10.68 13.82 9.29
C LYS A 211 10.61 13.75 10.83
N SER A 212 11.06 14.82 11.48
CA SER A 212 11.06 14.91 12.94
C SER A 212 9.65 14.93 13.52
N VAL A 213 8.74 15.71 12.94
CA VAL A 213 7.36 15.78 13.43
C VAL A 213 6.59 14.48 13.16
N MET A 214 6.84 13.81 12.05
CA MET A 214 6.25 12.49 11.80
C MET A 214 6.74 11.44 12.83
N THR A 215 8.00 11.50 13.20
CA THR A 215 8.51 10.64 14.28
C THR A 215 7.80 10.92 15.62
N ILE A 216 7.59 12.19 15.97
CA ILE A 216 6.88 12.59 17.20
C ILE A 216 5.42 12.12 17.13
N HIS A 217 4.75 12.34 16.00
CA HIS A 217 3.37 11.94 15.75
C HIS A 217 3.15 10.44 15.99
N LEU A 218 4.02 9.60 15.44
CA LEU A 218 3.95 8.14 15.63
C LEU A 218 4.30 7.72 17.07
N HIS A 219 5.29 8.35 17.69
CA HIS A 219 5.62 8.08 19.09
C HIS A 219 4.50 8.47 20.05
N ARG A 220 3.73 9.53 19.74
CA ARG A 220 2.60 9.94 20.56
C ARG A 220 1.56 8.83 20.66
N ALA A 221 1.25 8.17 19.55
CA ALA A 221 0.37 7.00 19.55
C ALA A 221 0.92 5.88 20.44
N LEU A 222 2.23 5.57 20.36
CA LEU A 222 2.87 4.56 21.20
C LEU A 222 2.83 4.90 22.69
N TRP A 223 3.08 6.16 23.06
CA TRP A 223 3.08 6.59 24.49
C TRP A 223 1.68 6.53 25.08
N THR A 224 0.68 6.91 24.32
CA THR A 224 -0.70 6.88 24.78
C THR A 224 -1.17 5.45 25.02
N GLU A 225 -0.66 4.50 24.25
CA GLU A 225 -0.98 3.08 24.33
C GLU A 225 -0.17 2.32 25.37
N GLN A 226 0.71 2.99 26.09
CA GLN A 226 1.63 2.36 27.05
C GLN A 226 2.36 1.15 26.44
N LEU A 227 2.64 1.19 25.14
CA LEU A 227 3.35 0.14 24.42
C LEU A 227 4.87 0.22 24.62
N ILE A 228 5.35 1.34 25.15
CA ILE A 228 6.74 1.59 25.58
C ILE A 228 6.76 2.33 26.93
#